data_25177da836ed7f6bd7a2a5226ac6d6e0
#
_entry.id   25177da836ed7f6bd7a2a5226ac6d6e0
#
_cell.length_a   1.000
_cell.length_b   1.000
_cell.length_c   1.000
_cell.angle_alpha   90.00
_cell.angle_beta   90.00
_cell.angle_gamma   90.00
#
_symmetry.space_group_name_H-M   'P 1'
#
loop_
_entity.id
_entity.type
_entity.pdbx_description
1 polymer ?
#
loop_
_entity_poly.entity_id
_entity_poly.type
_entity_poly.pdbx_seq_one_letter_code
_entity_poly.pdbx_strand_id
1 'polypeptide(L)'
;MHYLKNSIDGVEFFESKKTKKIIEIKIKEDLLNKLIFPFNKFNITALEYKPFTRFTIAKSLDELTSKKLGKLLNSILQDRNTGCFVLFPEEMSAKINDIFLVKLSTAISYLIGIPNHDSMAGKYYARFYVKHEDSSDSYLRKAYVNMDLHTDGTYVKEKTDWVLMSKLEEKNAEGGETVMLHLDEWEHCKELSNDPVGKENFLWGSPKSKNTNYKVEHPIFSKDKEERPIISYIDQFPEPKNMKQGNFLQKLSDGLEESKNKVVIPLPSGSTIVANNYFWLHG
;
A
#
# COMPACT_ATOMS: atom_id res chain seq x y z
N MET A 1 -12.50 10.46 16.56
CA MET A 1 -12.75 9.79 15.27
C MET A 1 -13.89 8.78 15.37
N HIS A 2 -14.71 8.69 14.34
CA HIS A 2 -15.89 7.81 14.32
C HIS A 2 -15.54 6.30 14.37
N TYR A 3 -14.40 5.94 13.80
CA TYR A 3 -13.93 4.54 13.67
C TYR A 3 -13.65 3.85 15.01
N LEU A 4 -13.16 4.58 16.01
CA LEU A 4 -12.78 4.04 17.33
C LEU A 4 -13.97 3.58 18.17
N LYS A 5 -15.19 3.99 17.80
CA LYS A 5 -16.43 3.63 18.51
C LYS A 5 -17.07 2.34 17.95
N ASN A 6 -16.51 1.77 16.88
CA ASN A 6 -17.07 0.56 16.29
C ASN A 6 -16.64 -0.67 17.09
N SER A 7 -17.61 -1.46 17.51
CA SER A 7 -17.37 -2.78 18.09
C SER A 7 -17.50 -3.84 17.00
N ILE A 8 -16.39 -4.52 16.72
CA ILE A 8 -16.32 -5.68 15.84
C ILE A 8 -15.68 -6.80 16.65
N ASP A 9 -16.36 -7.95 16.72
CA ASP A 9 -15.86 -9.09 17.47
C ASP A 9 -14.48 -9.53 16.95
N GLY A 10 -13.53 -9.66 17.86
CA GLY A 10 -12.17 -10.06 17.56
C GLY A 10 -11.29 -8.98 16.91
N VAL A 11 -11.74 -7.70 16.87
CA VAL A 11 -10.97 -6.60 16.26
C VAL A 11 -11.00 -5.38 17.17
N GLU A 12 -9.84 -4.77 17.40
CA GLU A 12 -9.68 -3.53 18.14
C GLU A 12 -9.08 -2.44 17.25
N PHE A 13 -9.52 -1.19 17.45
CA PHE A 13 -9.12 -0.03 16.64
C PHE A 13 -8.48 1.02 17.52
N PHE A 14 -7.35 1.58 17.08
CA PHE A 14 -6.60 2.59 17.79
C PHE A 14 -6.18 3.71 16.83
N GLU A 15 -6.00 4.91 17.35
CA GLU A 15 -5.21 5.93 16.64
C GLU A 15 -3.73 5.57 16.76
N SER A 16 -3.00 5.66 15.65
CA SER A 16 -1.56 5.46 15.70
C SER A 16 -0.90 6.54 16.55
N LYS A 17 0.07 6.13 17.38
CA LYS A 17 0.90 7.06 18.14
C LYS A 17 1.77 7.95 17.27
N LYS A 18 2.00 7.57 16.02
CA LYS A 18 2.85 8.30 15.07
C LYS A 18 2.09 9.42 14.38
N THR A 19 0.85 9.20 14.03
CA THR A 19 -0.04 10.19 13.41
C THR A 19 -1.50 9.78 13.55
N LYS A 20 -2.39 10.74 13.76
CA LYS A 20 -3.84 10.50 13.80
C LYS A 20 -4.44 10.10 12.45
N LYS A 21 -3.68 10.24 11.37
CA LYS A 21 -4.14 9.89 10.02
C LYS A 21 -4.03 8.38 9.71
N ILE A 22 -3.40 7.60 10.58
CA ILE A 22 -3.28 6.15 10.44
C ILE A 22 -4.08 5.48 11.55
N ILE A 23 -4.93 4.54 11.18
CA ILE A 23 -5.68 3.71 12.13
C ILE A 23 -4.94 2.38 12.32
N GLU A 24 -4.61 2.06 13.56
CA GLU A 24 -4.07 0.77 13.94
C GLU A 24 -5.20 -0.21 14.25
N ILE A 25 -5.12 -1.42 13.70
CA ILE A 25 -6.15 -2.46 13.80
C ILE A 25 -5.50 -3.73 14.31
N LYS A 26 -5.88 -4.13 15.53
CA LYS A 26 -5.40 -5.36 16.13
C LYS A 26 -6.43 -6.47 15.93
N ILE A 27 -6.01 -7.60 15.36
CA ILE A 27 -6.82 -8.81 15.27
C ILE A 27 -6.51 -9.68 16.48
N LYS A 28 -7.53 -9.96 17.29
CA LYS A 28 -7.42 -10.77 18.50
C LYS A 28 -7.15 -12.24 18.17
N GLU A 29 -6.48 -12.91 19.09
CA GLU A 29 -6.13 -14.32 18.95
C GLU A 29 -7.34 -15.20 18.66
N ASP A 30 -8.47 -14.98 19.32
CA ASP A 30 -9.71 -15.74 19.10
C ASP A 30 -10.19 -15.69 17.64
N LEU A 31 -10.14 -14.51 16.99
CA LEU A 31 -10.51 -14.37 15.59
C LEU A 31 -9.48 -15.06 14.68
N LEU A 32 -8.18 -14.89 14.97
CA LEU A 32 -7.11 -15.58 14.23
C LEU A 32 -7.29 -17.10 14.27
N ASN A 33 -7.57 -17.65 15.46
CA ASN A 33 -7.82 -19.08 15.63
C ASN A 33 -9.05 -19.58 14.86
N LYS A 34 -10.14 -18.79 14.83
CA LYS A 34 -11.35 -19.09 14.03
C LYS A 34 -11.07 -19.07 12.51
N LEU A 35 -10.12 -18.28 12.05
CA LEU A 35 -9.74 -18.20 10.63
C LEU A 35 -8.87 -19.37 10.16
N ILE A 36 -8.18 -20.09 11.06
CA ILE A 36 -7.28 -21.20 10.70
C ILE A 36 -8.03 -22.24 9.86
N PHE A 37 -9.19 -22.69 10.33
CA PHE A 37 -9.94 -23.74 9.64
C PHE A 37 -10.41 -23.34 8.24
N PRO A 38 -11.12 -22.22 8.03
CA PRO A 38 -11.55 -21.81 6.69
C PRO A 38 -10.37 -21.50 5.76
N PHE A 39 -9.25 -20.95 6.26
CA PHE A 39 -8.08 -20.67 5.44
C PHE A 39 -7.35 -21.94 5.03
N ASN A 40 -7.35 -22.99 5.85
CA ASN A 40 -6.71 -24.28 5.55
C ASN A 40 -7.48 -25.12 4.52
N LYS A 41 -8.73 -24.76 4.17
CA LYS A 41 -9.45 -25.39 3.06
C LYS A 41 -8.79 -25.20 1.69
N PHE A 42 -7.97 -24.15 1.55
CA PHE A 42 -7.29 -23.83 0.30
C PHE A 42 -5.79 -23.70 0.55
N ASN A 43 -4.98 -24.36 -0.27
CA ASN A 43 -3.55 -24.08 -0.35
C ASN A 43 -3.29 -22.86 -1.28
N ILE A 44 -2.07 -22.35 -1.29
CA ILE A 44 -1.70 -21.17 -2.12
C ILE A 44 -1.91 -21.47 -3.61
N THR A 45 -1.60 -22.67 -4.06
CA THR A 45 -1.81 -23.07 -5.46
C THR A 45 -3.29 -22.97 -5.86
N ALA A 46 -4.21 -23.37 -4.99
CA ALA A 46 -5.65 -23.24 -5.25
C ALA A 46 -6.05 -21.75 -5.36
N LEU A 47 -5.50 -20.88 -4.54
CA LEU A 47 -5.74 -19.43 -4.61
C LEU A 47 -5.16 -18.81 -5.89
N GLU A 48 -4.11 -19.37 -6.47
CA GLU A 48 -3.55 -18.93 -7.74
C GLU A 48 -4.43 -19.35 -8.93
N TYR A 49 -4.72 -20.64 -9.03
CA TYR A 49 -5.43 -21.22 -10.18
C TYR A 49 -6.94 -21.03 -10.19
N LYS A 50 -7.55 -20.80 -9.02
CA LYS A 50 -9.01 -20.63 -8.87
C LYS A 50 -9.32 -19.28 -8.23
N PRO A 51 -9.30 -18.16 -9.00
CA PRO A 51 -9.44 -16.80 -8.47
C PRO A 51 -10.65 -16.61 -7.54
N PHE A 52 -11.75 -17.30 -7.80
CA PHE A 52 -12.95 -17.23 -6.97
C PHE A 52 -12.76 -17.75 -5.54
N THR A 53 -11.76 -18.61 -5.27
CA THR A 53 -11.47 -19.09 -3.92
C THR A 53 -10.94 -17.98 -3.00
N ARG A 54 -10.36 -16.92 -3.56
CA ARG A 54 -9.92 -15.73 -2.83
C ARG A 54 -11.11 -15.00 -2.21
N PHE A 55 -12.23 -14.91 -2.94
CA PHE A 55 -13.48 -14.40 -2.39
C PHE A 55 -14.04 -15.29 -1.27
N THR A 56 -13.80 -16.60 -1.33
CA THR A 56 -14.27 -17.51 -0.28
C THR A 56 -13.52 -17.28 1.03
N ILE A 57 -12.20 -17.07 1.02
CA ILE A 57 -11.47 -16.73 2.25
C ILE A 57 -11.80 -15.32 2.75
N ALA A 58 -12.01 -14.35 1.86
CA ALA A 58 -12.49 -13.02 2.23
C ALA A 58 -13.87 -13.07 2.89
N LYS A 59 -14.80 -13.85 2.31
CA LYS A 59 -16.13 -14.10 2.89
C LYS A 59 -16.05 -14.68 4.29
N SER A 60 -15.12 -15.63 4.53
CA SER A 60 -14.94 -16.21 5.87
C SER A 60 -14.52 -15.16 6.90
N LEU A 61 -13.61 -14.24 6.56
CA LEU A 61 -13.22 -13.13 7.42
C LEU A 61 -14.40 -12.17 7.65
N ASP A 62 -15.15 -11.84 6.59
CA ASP A 62 -16.30 -10.94 6.66
C ASP A 62 -17.41 -11.48 7.57
N GLU A 63 -17.74 -12.76 7.42
CA GLU A 63 -18.75 -13.44 8.26
C GLU A 63 -18.34 -13.49 9.73
N LEU A 64 -17.09 -13.84 10.03
CA LEU A 64 -16.57 -13.88 11.41
C LEU A 64 -16.50 -12.49 12.06
N THR A 65 -16.50 -11.44 11.27
CA THR A 65 -16.55 -10.03 11.73
C THR A 65 -17.93 -9.41 11.54
N SER A 66 -18.98 -10.23 11.50
CA SER A 66 -20.40 -9.83 11.37
C SER A 66 -20.67 -8.92 10.15
N LYS A 67 -19.92 -9.10 9.08
CA LYS A 67 -19.98 -8.31 7.82
C LYS A 67 -19.75 -6.80 8.02
N LYS A 68 -18.97 -6.44 9.05
CA LYS A 68 -18.69 -5.05 9.39
C LYS A 68 -17.27 -4.63 8.98
N LEU A 69 -16.30 -5.55 9.00
CA LEU A 69 -14.90 -5.22 8.81
C LEU A 69 -14.64 -4.61 7.44
N GLY A 70 -15.08 -5.24 6.36
CA GLY A 70 -14.85 -4.72 5.00
C GLY A 70 -15.40 -3.32 4.78
N LYS A 71 -16.61 -3.03 5.31
CA LYS A 71 -17.22 -1.70 5.22
C LYS A 71 -16.38 -0.66 5.98
N LEU A 72 -15.89 -1.02 7.16
CA LEU A 72 -15.10 -0.11 7.98
C LEU A 72 -13.73 0.16 7.37
N LEU A 73 -13.03 -0.86 6.87
CA LEU A 73 -11.77 -0.70 6.16
C LEU A 73 -11.91 0.21 4.94
N ASN A 74 -12.96 0.02 4.14
CA ASN A 74 -13.25 0.91 3.01
C ASN A 74 -13.52 2.35 3.46
N SER A 75 -14.27 2.55 4.54
CA SER A 75 -14.53 3.91 5.05
C SER A 75 -13.26 4.61 5.52
N ILE A 76 -12.34 3.90 6.19
CA ILE A 76 -11.03 4.43 6.57
C ILE A 76 -10.22 4.84 5.34
N LEU A 77 -10.16 3.99 4.32
CA LEU A 77 -9.38 4.23 3.12
C LEU A 77 -9.93 5.39 2.26
N GLN A 78 -11.24 5.58 2.26
CA GLN A 78 -11.89 6.66 1.50
C GLN A 78 -11.88 8.01 2.22
N ASP A 79 -11.72 8.02 3.54
CA ASP A 79 -11.66 9.25 4.31
C ASP A 79 -10.31 9.94 4.13
N ARG A 80 -10.32 11.15 3.55
CA ARG A 80 -9.13 12.00 3.36
C ARG A 80 -8.40 12.32 4.65
N ASN A 81 -9.10 12.32 5.78
CA ASN A 81 -8.47 12.59 7.09
C ASN A 81 -7.65 11.41 7.61
N THR A 82 -7.87 10.21 7.08
CA THR A 82 -7.14 8.99 7.41
C THR A 82 -6.52 8.39 6.16
N GLY A 83 -7.27 7.60 5.40
CA GLY A 83 -6.82 6.97 4.15
C GLY A 83 -5.79 5.87 4.32
N CYS A 84 -5.43 5.52 5.55
CA CYS A 84 -4.43 4.49 5.84
C CYS A 84 -4.77 3.72 7.12
N PHE A 85 -4.52 2.41 7.10
CA PHE A 85 -4.54 1.61 8.31
C PHE A 85 -3.37 0.62 8.34
N VAL A 86 -2.96 0.24 9.56
CA VAL A 86 -2.03 -0.85 9.82
C VAL A 86 -2.77 -1.93 10.59
N LEU A 87 -2.83 -3.12 10.05
CA LEU A 87 -3.45 -4.27 10.67
C LEU A 87 -2.37 -5.23 11.15
N PHE A 88 -2.50 -5.74 12.37
CA PHE A 88 -1.55 -6.70 12.94
C PHE A 88 -2.23 -7.73 13.83
N PRO A 89 -1.70 -8.96 13.90
CA PRO A 89 -2.15 -9.97 14.85
C PRO A 89 -1.80 -9.57 16.28
N GLU A 90 -2.67 -9.90 17.23
CA GLU A 90 -2.40 -9.67 18.66
C GLU A 90 -1.17 -10.44 19.13
N GLU A 91 -1.03 -11.69 18.67
CA GLU A 91 0.14 -12.52 18.91
C GLU A 91 0.51 -13.33 17.67
N MET A 92 1.81 -13.52 17.48
CA MET A 92 2.35 -14.44 16.48
C MET A 92 2.55 -15.81 17.11
N SER A 93 1.92 -16.83 16.55
CA SER A 93 2.05 -18.22 16.97
C SER A 93 2.55 -19.08 15.81
N ALA A 94 2.99 -20.29 16.09
CA ALA A 94 3.40 -21.24 15.05
C ALA A 94 2.32 -21.52 13.98
N LYS A 95 1.05 -21.28 14.31
CA LYS A 95 -0.08 -21.42 13.38
C LYS A 95 -0.27 -20.20 12.47
N ILE A 96 0.22 -19.04 12.91
CA ILE A 96 0.20 -17.77 12.18
C ILE A 96 1.51 -17.62 11.41
N ASN A 97 1.73 -18.49 10.47
CA ASN A 97 2.91 -18.54 9.63
C ASN A 97 2.74 -17.73 8.34
N ASP A 98 3.79 -17.65 7.52
CA ASP A 98 3.78 -16.95 6.22
C ASP A 98 2.57 -17.26 5.34
N ILE A 99 2.20 -18.57 5.27
CA ILE A 99 1.07 -19.02 4.44
C ILE A 99 -0.24 -18.45 4.98
N PHE A 100 -0.41 -18.44 6.29
CA PHE A 100 -1.58 -17.84 6.93
C PHE A 100 -1.61 -16.32 6.68
N LEU A 101 -0.49 -15.63 6.84
CA LEU A 101 -0.38 -14.19 6.62
C LEU A 101 -0.68 -13.79 5.16
N VAL A 102 -0.19 -14.54 4.18
CA VAL A 102 -0.56 -14.35 2.77
C VAL A 102 -2.06 -14.53 2.54
N LYS A 103 -2.69 -15.51 3.18
CA LYS A 103 -4.14 -15.70 3.09
C LYS A 103 -4.91 -14.59 3.79
N LEU A 104 -4.43 -14.10 4.93
CA LEU A 104 -5.04 -12.99 5.66
C LEU A 104 -4.98 -11.70 4.83
N SER A 105 -3.81 -11.36 4.30
CA SER A 105 -3.67 -10.19 3.43
C SER A 105 -4.50 -10.32 2.15
N THR A 106 -4.60 -11.52 1.57
CA THR A 106 -5.51 -11.81 0.45
C THR A 106 -6.97 -11.58 0.85
N ALA A 107 -7.41 -12.08 2.00
CA ALA A 107 -8.78 -11.87 2.48
C ALA A 107 -9.08 -10.38 2.67
N ILE A 108 -8.16 -9.62 3.28
CA ILE A 108 -8.29 -8.17 3.46
C ILE A 108 -8.39 -7.47 2.11
N SER A 109 -7.50 -7.78 1.16
CA SER A 109 -7.51 -7.13 -0.15
C SER A 109 -8.83 -7.36 -0.89
N TYR A 110 -9.42 -8.55 -0.79
CA TYR A 110 -10.72 -8.87 -1.41
C TYR A 110 -11.94 -8.35 -0.63
N LEU A 111 -11.76 -7.88 0.60
CA LEU A 111 -12.80 -7.11 1.31
C LEU A 111 -12.85 -5.64 0.87
N ILE A 112 -11.72 -5.08 0.46
CA ILE A 112 -11.62 -3.64 0.12
C ILE A 112 -11.63 -3.37 -1.38
N GLY A 113 -11.34 -4.38 -2.22
CA GLY A 113 -11.30 -4.22 -3.68
C GLY A 113 -10.93 -5.52 -4.39
N ILE A 114 -10.54 -5.41 -5.65
CA ILE A 114 -10.01 -6.53 -6.45
C ILE A 114 -8.55 -6.20 -6.77
N PRO A 115 -7.59 -6.99 -6.26
CA PRO A 115 -6.17 -6.73 -6.50
C PRO A 115 -5.80 -6.89 -7.98
N ASN A 116 -4.87 -6.06 -8.44
CA ASN A 116 -4.22 -6.25 -9.74
C ASN A 116 -3.35 -7.52 -9.71
N HIS A 117 -3.23 -8.16 -10.87
CA HIS A 117 -2.31 -9.28 -11.05
C HIS A 117 -0.86 -8.77 -11.07
N ASP A 118 0.02 -9.37 -10.28
CA ASP A 118 1.45 -9.03 -10.34
C ASP A 118 2.12 -9.69 -11.55
N SER A 119 2.39 -8.88 -12.57
CA SER A 119 3.05 -9.33 -13.80
C SER A 119 4.50 -9.76 -13.60
N MET A 120 5.20 -9.27 -12.57
CA MET A 120 6.59 -9.63 -12.30
C MET A 120 6.74 -11.06 -11.78
N ALA A 121 5.89 -11.41 -10.81
CA ALA A 121 5.93 -12.72 -10.17
C ALA A 121 5.09 -13.77 -10.91
N GLY A 122 4.25 -13.36 -11.87
CA GLY A 122 3.27 -14.23 -12.52
C GLY A 122 2.20 -14.77 -11.57
N LYS A 123 2.02 -14.10 -10.42
CA LYS A 123 1.16 -14.51 -9.32
C LYS A 123 0.18 -13.40 -8.97
N TYR A 124 -0.82 -13.71 -8.16
CA TYR A 124 -1.79 -12.73 -7.68
C TYR A 124 -1.24 -11.85 -6.54
N TYR A 125 0.00 -12.05 -6.10
CA TYR A 125 0.73 -11.22 -5.16
C TYR A 125 2.22 -11.23 -5.47
N ALA A 126 2.91 -10.13 -5.17
CA ALA A 126 4.36 -10.05 -5.23
C ALA A 126 4.98 -10.46 -3.89
N ARG A 127 6.10 -11.17 -3.91
CA ARG A 127 6.89 -11.49 -2.72
C ARG A 127 8.30 -10.97 -2.90
N PHE A 128 8.70 -10.09 -2.01
CA PHE A 128 10.01 -9.47 -2.02
C PHE A 128 10.88 -9.99 -0.89
N TYR A 129 12.14 -10.17 -1.19
CA TYR A 129 13.19 -10.50 -0.23
C TYR A 129 14.30 -9.48 -0.35
N VAL A 130 14.75 -8.92 0.76
CA VAL A 130 15.95 -8.11 0.77
C VAL A 130 17.18 -9.02 0.58
N LYS A 131 18.02 -8.71 -0.40
CA LYS A 131 19.27 -9.42 -0.69
C LYS A 131 20.41 -8.43 -0.66
N HIS A 132 21.57 -8.83 -0.10
CA HIS A 132 22.78 -8.02 -0.09
C HIS A 132 23.40 -7.87 -1.50
N GLU A 133 23.18 -8.86 -2.36
CA GLU A 133 23.63 -8.87 -3.74
C GLU A 133 22.42 -9.04 -4.66
N ASP A 134 21.96 -7.95 -5.25
CA ASP A 134 20.89 -7.97 -6.24
C ASP A 134 21.28 -7.05 -7.41
N SER A 135 21.44 -7.62 -8.60
CA SER A 135 21.73 -6.93 -9.85
C SER A 135 20.46 -6.48 -10.58
N SER A 136 19.28 -6.71 -9.99
CA SER A 136 18.01 -6.27 -10.58
C SER A 136 17.91 -4.75 -10.61
N ASP A 137 17.07 -4.22 -11.49
CA ASP A 137 16.71 -2.81 -11.58
C ASP A 137 15.66 -2.38 -10.52
N SER A 138 15.30 -3.29 -9.62
CA SER A 138 14.29 -3.06 -8.59
C SER A 138 14.91 -2.60 -7.27
N TYR A 139 14.57 -1.40 -6.82
CA TYR A 139 14.93 -0.89 -5.48
C TYR A 139 14.44 -1.78 -4.34
N LEU A 140 13.28 -2.42 -4.51
CA LEU A 140 12.65 -3.26 -3.48
C LEU A 140 13.49 -4.45 -3.01
N ARG A 141 14.57 -4.75 -3.71
CA ARG A 141 15.45 -5.89 -3.42
C ARG A 141 16.83 -5.48 -2.95
N LYS A 142 17.19 -4.19 -3.08
CA LYS A 142 18.52 -3.71 -2.72
C LYS A 142 18.57 -3.41 -1.23
N ALA A 143 19.49 -4.06 -0.52
CA ALA A 143 19.89 -3.63 0.80
C ALA A 143 20.64 -2.29 0.68
N TYR A 144 20.56 -1.46 1.72
CA TYR A 144 21.30 -0.19 1.84
C TYR A 144 20.89 0.93 0.86
N VAL A 145 19.79 0.76 0.14
CA VAL A 145 19.23 1.81 -0.71
C VAL A 145 17.84 2.17 -0.20
N ASN A 146 17.64 3.43 0.18
CA ASN A 146 16.33 3.93 0.54
C ASN A 146 15.44 3.97 -0.70
N MET A 147 14.19 3.72 -0.53
CA MET A 147 13.19 3.90 -1.55
C MET A 147 12.57 5.30 -1.40
N ASP A 148 12.65 6.10 -2.47
CA ASP A 148 12.10 7.44 -2.46
C ASP A 148 10.58 7.43 -2.37
N LEU A 149 10.00 8.49 -1.80
CA LEU A 149 8.54 8.60 -1.64
C LEU A 149 7.82 8.60 -2.99
N HIS A 150 6.89 7.68 -3.15
CA HIS A 150 6.17 7.45 -4.41
C HIS A 150 4.73 6.97 -4.20
N THR A 151 4.00 6.90 -5.30
CA THR A 151 2.74 6.16 -5.43
C THR A 151 2.91 5.03 -6.43
N ASP A 152 2.18 3.94 -6.26
CA ASP A 152 2.24 2.80 -7.16
C ASP A 152 1.38 2.97 -8.44
N GLY A 153 1.73 2.20 -9.48
CA GLY A 153 0.89 2.08 -10.68
C GLY A 153 0.92 3.29 -11.61
N THR A 154 1.97 4.12 -11.56
CA THR A 154 2.09 5.33 -12.40
C THR A 154 2.25 5.03 -13.89
N TYR A 155 2.75 3.85 -14.25
CA TYR A 155 3.05 3.44 -15.64
C TYR A 155 2.06 2.43 -16.23
N VAL A 156 0.93 2.22 -15.55
CA VAL A 156 -0.16 1.33 -16.03
C VAL A 156 -1.42 2.12 -16.34
N LYS A 157 -2.28 1.57 -17.20
CA LYS A 157 -3.53 2.24 -17.60
C LYS A 157 -4.56 2.26 -16.48
N GLU A 158 -4.67 1.16 -15.73
CA GLU A 158 -5.54 1.03 -14.58
C GLU A 158 -4.86 1.68 -13.37
N LYS A 159 -5.52 2.69 -12.82
CA LYS A 159 -5.03 3.36 -11.61
C LYS A 159 -5.09 2.41 -10.42
N THR A 160 -4.09 2.49 -9.57
CA THR A 160 -4.04 1.77 -8.30
C THR A 160 -4.71 2.61 -7.22
N ASP A 161 -5.86 2.17 -6.72
CA ASP A 161 -6.61 2.90 -5.68
C ASP A 161 -5.96 2.74 -4.30
N TRP A 162 -5.57 1.50 -3.97
CA TRP A 162 -4.98 1.13 -2.68
C TRP A 162 -3.66 0.39 -2.89
N VAL A 163 -2.66 0.72 -2.11
CA VAL A 163 -1.47 -0.11 -1.96
C VAL A 163 -1.60 -0.95 -0.69
N LEU A 164 -1.30 -2.25 -0.80
CA LEU A 164 -1.29 -3.18 0.32
C LEU A 164 0.07 -3.85 0.41
N MET A 165 0.73 -3.69 1.55
CA MET A 165 2.02 -4.31 1.83
C MET A 165 1.94 -5.11 3.13
N SER A 166 2.43 -6.36 3.11
CA SER A 166 2.47 -7.22 4.30
C SER A 166 3.89 -7.61 4.60
N LYS A 167 4.33 -7.38 5.84
CA LYS A 167 5.63 -7.81 6.34
C LYS A 167 5.51 -9.22 6.91
N LEU A 168 6.02 -10.20 6.18
CA LEU A 168 5.90 -11.61 6.60
C LEU A 168 6.90 -11.94 7.69
N GLU A 169 8.14 -11.55 7.52
CA GLU A 169 9.23 -11.86 8.44
C GLU A 169 10.30 -10.76 8.42
N GLU A 170 10.88 -10.51 9.58
CA GLU A 170 12.08 -9.70 9.73
C GLU A 170 13.00 -10.38 10.76
N LYS A 171 14.23 -10.61 10.38
CA LYS A 171 15.26 -11.19 11.25
C LYS A 171 16.56 -10.43 11.08
N ASN A 172 17.14 -9.98 12.20
CA ASN A 172 18.44 -9.34 12.26
C ASN A 172 18.60 -8.18 11.26
N ALA A 173 17.53 -7.40 11.05
CA ALA A 173 17.54 -6.24 10.17
C ALA A 173 17.59 -4.95 11.00
N GLU A 174 18.38 -3.99 10.52
CA GLU A 174 18.37 -2.60 10.96
C GLU A 174 17.87 -1.76 9.77
N GLY A 175 16.94 -0.83 10.01
CA GLY A 175 16.28 -0.08 8.94
C GLY A 175 15.15 -0.87 8.27
N GLY A 176 14.72 -0.43 7.09
CA GLY A 176 13.61 -1.06 6.34
C GLY A 176 12.23 -0.75 6.91
N GLU A 177 12.14 0.33 7.70
CA GLU A 177 10.87 0.90 8.10
C GLU A 177 10.16 1.47 6.89
N THR A 178 8.84 1.41 6.90
CA THR A 178 8.02 2.06 5.88
C THR A 178 7.90 3.54 6.19
N VAL A 179 8.33 4.38 5.26
CA VAL A 179 8.15 5.84 5.35
C VAL A 179 6.84 6.22 4.65
N MET A 180 6.03 7.04 5.30
CA MET A 180 4.74 7.48 4.80
C MET A 180 4.64 9.01 4.83
N LEU A 181 4.02 9.60 3.80
CA LEU A 181 3.71 11.03 3.77
C LEU A 181 2.30 11.24 3.24
N HIS A 182 1.46 11.88 4.06
CA HIS A 182 0.13 12.28 3.60
C HIS A 182 0.22 13.58 2.80
N LEU A 183 -0.41 13.63 1.64
CA LEU A 183 -0.31 14.76 0.72
C LEU A 183 -0.73 16.10 1.35
N ASP A 184 -1.75 16.11 2.22
CA ASP A 184 -2.21 17.32 2.91
C ASP A 184 -1.26 17.79 4.04
N GLU A 185 -0.34 16.94 4.49
CA GLU A 185 0.69 17.28 5.48
C GLU A 185 2.00 17.72 4.80
N TRP A 186 2.14 17.51 3.51
CA TRP A 186 3.33 17.88 2.77
C TRP A 186 3.39 19.40 2.55
N GLU A 187 4.48 20.01 2.99
CA GLU A 187 4.65 21.46 3.05
C GLU A 187 4.53 22.13 1.67
N HIS A 188 4.98 21.45 0.62
CA HIS A 188 4.97 21.97 -0.77
C HIS A 188 3.72 21.58 -1.56
N CYS A 189 2.77 20.85 -0.96
CA CYS A 189 1.58 20.35 -1.66
C CYS A 189 0.81 21.46 -2.38
N LYS A 190 0.50 22.57 -1.67
CA LYS A 190 -0.28 23.68 -2.24
C LYS A 190 0.45 24.36 -3.38
N GLU A 191 1.75 24.56 -3.26
CA GLU A 191 2.56 25.22 -4.28
C GLU A 191 2.62 24.35 -5.55
N LEU A 192 3.10 23.12 -5.42
CA LEU A 192 3.38 22.24 -6.55
C LEU A 192 2.12 21.70 -7.23
N SER A 193 1.04 21.46 -6.48
CA SER A 193 -0.23 21.03 -7.08
C SER A 193 -0.94 22.16 -7.85
N ASN A 194 -0.60 23.43 -7.60
CA ASN A 194 -1.12 24.56 -8.34
C ASN A 194 -0.22 24.97 -9.51
N ASP A 195 1.02 24.48 -9.58
CA ASP A 195 1.91 24.74 -10.70
C ASP A 195 1.29 24.17 -12.00
N PRO A 196 1.18 24.97 -13.07
CA PRO A 196 0.66 24.49 -14.37
C PRO A 196 1.44 23.29 -14.91
N VAL A 197 2.75 23.21 -14.68
CA VAL A 197 3.60 22.12 -15.18
C VAL A 197 3.20 20.77 -14.55
N GLY A 198 2.85 20.75 -13.26
CA GLY A 198 2.39 19.53 -12.59
C GLY A 198 1.06 18.98 -13.12
N LYS A 199 0.31 19.80 -13.88
CA LYS A 199 -0.95 19.44 -14.55
C LYS A 199 -0.79 19.09 -16.03
N GLU A 200 0.42 19.27 -16.59
CA GLU A 200 0.74 18.79 -17.93
C GLU A 200 0.90 17.26 -17.93
N ASN A 201 0.64 16.64 -19.08
CA ASN A 201 0.90 15.23 -19.24
C ASN A 201 2.40 14.93 -19.33
N PHE A 202 2.85 14.05 -18.47
CA PHE A 202 4.15 13.40 -18.55
C PHE A 202 4.00 12.02 -19.21
N LEU A 203 5.05 11.60 -19.88
CA LEU A 203 5.12 10.24 -20.42
C LEU A 203 5.73 9.32 -19.35
N TRP A 204 5.00 8.24 -19.01
CA TRP A 204 5.41 7.29 -17.97
C TRP A 204 5.81 5.97 -18.60
N GLY A 205 7.06 5.59 -18.41
CA GLY A 205 7.59 4.29 -18.82
C GLY A 205 7.69 3.35 -17.62
N SER A 206 7.60 2.06 -17.86
CA SER A 206 7.86 1.05 -16.83
C SER A 206 9.30 0.54 -16.91
N PRO A 207 9.87 0.04 -15.78
CA PRO A 207 11.14 -0.68 -15.86
C PRO A 207 10.99 -1.96 -16.68
N LYS A 208 12.07 -2.40 -17.30
CA LYS A 208 12.10 -3.63 -18.12
C LYS A 208 11.60 -4.87 -17.35
N SER A 209 11.86 -4.91 -16.05
CA SER A 209 11.43 -5.99 -15.15
C SER A 209 9.91 -6.16 -15.04
N LYS A 210 9.11 -5.14 -15.43
CA LYS A 210 7.64 -5.19 -15.36
C LYS A 210 6.98 -5.81 -16.59
N ASN A 211 7.76 -6.16 -17.64
CA ASN A 211 7.26 -6.78 -18.88
C ASN A 211 6.09 -6.01 -19.54
N THR A 212 6.05 -4.71 -19.39
CA THR A 212 5.07 -3.86 -20.06
C THR A 212 5.75 -3.13 -21.19
N ASN A 213 5.17 -3.20 -22.40
CA ASN A 213 5.73 -2.62 -23.62
C ASN A 213 5.05 -1.32 -24.04
N TYR A 214 4.17 -0.77 -23.20
CA TYR A 214 3.45 0.45 -23.49
C TYR A 214 3.84 1.56 -22.51
N LYS A 215 3.66 2.79 -22.94
CA LYS A 215 3.78 3.97 -22.11
C LYS A 215 2.40 4.59 -21.92
N VAL A 216 2.19 5.24 -20.80
CA VAL A 216 0.96 5.98 -20.49
C VAL A 216 1.27 7.47 -20.34
N GLU A 217 0.28 8.30 -20.65
CA GLU A 217 0.39 9.75 -20.44
C GLU A 217 -0.65 10.21 -19.43
N HIS A 218 -0.19 10.89 -18.40
CA HIS A 218 -1.04 11.56 -17.42
C HIS A 218 -0.27 12.62 -16.63
N PRO A 219 -0.96 13.58 -15.99
CA PRO A 219 -0.32 14.56 -15.12
C PRO A 219 0.14 13.94 -13.81
N ILE A 220 1.07 14.62 -13.13
CA ILE A 220 1.48 14.29 -11.76
C ILE A 220 0.36 14.63 -10.79
N PHE A 221 -0.23 15.82 -10.90
CA PHE A 221 -1.33 16.26 -10.06
C PHE A 221 -2.64 16.28 -10.83
N SER A 222 -3.67 15.75 -10.19
CA SER A 222 -5.07 15.89 -10.60
C SER A 222 -5.90 16.22 -9.36
N LYS A 223 -7.23 16.21 -9.48
CA LYS A 223 -8.14 16.53 -8.37
C LYS A 223 -9.11 15.41 -8.11
N ASP A 224 -9.48 15.23 -6.85
CA ASP A 224 -10.58 14.37 -6.45
C ASP A 224 -11.95 15.05 -6.69
N LYS A 225 -13.02 14.38 -6.27
CA LYS A 225 -14.40 14.90 -6.45
C LYS A 225 -14.69 16.17 -5.63
N GLU A 226 -13.91 16.40 -4.58
CA GLU A 226 -13.99 17.58 -3.73
C GLU A 226 -12.97 18.66 -4.11
N GLU A 227 -12.43 18.60 -5.35
CA GLU A 227 -11.43 19.54 -5.88
C GLU A 227 -10.09 19.58 -5.11
N ARG A 228 -9.81 18.58 -4.27
CA ARG A 228 -8.54 18.47 -3.53
C ARG A 228 -7.47 17.80 -4.40
N PRO A 229 -6.18 18.18 -4.25
CA PRO A 229 -5.13 17.57 -5.03
C PRO A 229 -4.96 16.07 -4.73
N ILE A 230 -4.74 15.29 -5.78
CA ILE A 230 -4.27 13.92 -5.73
C ILE A 230 -3.01 13.81 -6.57
N ILE A 231 -2.13 12.88 -6.23
CA ILE A 231 -0.81 12.70 -6.84
C ILE A 231 -0.66 11.32 -7.46
N SER A 232 0.06 11.23 -8.58
CA SER A 232 0.54 10.00 -9.18
C SER A 232 2.00 10.24 -9.56
N TYR A 233 2.93 9.69 -8.77
CA TYR A 233 4.34 10.02 -8.89
C TYR A 233 5.25 8.89 -8.39
N ILE A 234 6.30 8.65 -9.15
CA ILE A 234 7.52 7.96 -8.78
C ILE A 234 8.64 8.59 -9.60
N ASP A 235 9.77 8.88 -9.01
CA ASP A 235 10.85 9.67 -9.60
C ASP A 235 11.50 9.01 -10.83
N GLN A 236 11.52 7.69 -10.90
CA GLN A 236 12.25 6.92 -11.91
C GLN A 236 11.58 6.82 -13.28
N PHE A 237 10.26 7.07 -13.38
CA PHE A 237 9.51 6.69 -14.58
C PHE A 237 8.95 7.84 -15.41
N PRO A 238 8.82 9.09 -14.94
CA PRO A 238 8.38 10.17 -15.79
C PRO A 238 9.49 10.62 -16.74
N GLU A 239 9.17 10.72 -18.02
CA GLU A 239 10.07 11.25 -19.05
C GLU A 239 9.76 12.74 -19.29
N PRO A 240 10.63 13.69 -18.87
CA PRO A 240 10.40 15.10 -19.13
C PRO A 240 10.63 15.43 -20.61
N LYS A 241 9.73 16.21 -21.21
CA LYS A 241 9.81 16.60 -22.63
C LYS A 241 10.60 17.92 -22.83
N ASN A 242 10.87 18.65 -21.77
CA ASN A 242 11.56 19.95 -21.79
C ASN A 242 12.15 20.33 -20.43
N MET A 243 12.94 21.42 -20.41
CA MET A 243 13.59 21.90 -19.17
C MET A 243 12.61 22.27 -18.06
N LYS A 244 11.42 22.80 -18.40
CA LYS A 244 10.42 23.16 -17.36
C LYS A 244 9.94 21.92 -16.64
N GLN A 245 9.61 20.87 -17.37
CA GLN A 245 9.22 19.58 -16.77
C GLN A 245 10.36 18.95 -15.98
N GLY A 246 11.60 18.98 -16.49
CA GLY A 246 12.76 18.49 -15.76
C GLY A 246 12.99 19.21 -14.43
N ASN A 247 12.97 20.55 -14.44
CA ASN A 247 13.12 21.37 -13.24
C ASN A 247 11.96 21.13 -12.22
N PHE A 248 10.74 20.94 -12.73
CA PHE A 248 9.59 20.63 -11.89
C PHE A 248 9.74 19.29 -11.19
N LEU A 249 10.17 18.24 -11.92
CA LEU A 249 10.43 16.92 -11.35
C LEU A 249 11.53 16.97 -10.28
N GLN A 250 12.61 17.70 -10.53
CA GLN A 250 13.68 17.87 -9.53
C GLN A 250 13.14 18.52 -8.25
N LYS A 251 12.43 19.65 -8.40
CA LYS A 251 11.83 20.37 -7.26
C LYS A 251 10.84 19.50 -6.49
N LEU A 252 10.06 18.67 -7.21
CA LEU A 252 9.10 17.74 -6.59
C LEU A 252 9.83 16.65 -5.79
N SER A 253 10.83 16.01 -6.39
CA SER A 253 11.63 14.96 -5.74
C SER A 253 12.32 15.50 -4.49
N ASP A 254 13.05 16.60 -4.61
CA ASP A 254 13.75 17.23 -3.49
C ASP A 254 12.75 17.60 -2.36
N GLY A 255 11.63 18.23 -2.72
CA GLY A 255 10.62 18.65 -1.73
C GLY A 255 9.93 17.48 -1.02
N LEU A 256 9.80 16.33 -1.65
CA LEU A 256 9.30 15.11 -1.00
C LEU A 256 10.33 14.55 -0.02
N GLU A 257 11.61 14.49 -0.44
CA GLU A 257 12.67 13.94 0.39
C GLU A 257 13.05 14.85 1.56
N GLU A 258 12.93 16.15 1.42
CA GLU A 258 13.19 17.12 2.49
C GLU A 258 12.03 17.31 3.47
N SER A 259 10.83 16.75 3.18
CA SER A 259 9.64 16.92 4.03
C SER A 259 9.90 16.48 5.47
N LYS A 260 9.55 17.35 6.42
CA LYS A 260 9.65 17.09 7.86
C LYS A 260 8.43 16.33 8.42
N ASN A 261 7.37 16.23 7.61
CA ASN A 261 6.12 15.57 7.99
C ASN A 261 6.07 14.11 7.55
N LYS A 262 7.20 13.55 7.10
CA LYS A 262 7.35 12.10 6.90
C LYS A 262 7.14 11.36 8.21
N VAL A 263 6.37 10.27 8.16
CA VAL A 263 6.10 9.41 9.31
C VAL A 263 6.75 8.06 9.08
N VAL A 264 7.65 7.67 9.98
CA VAL A 264 8.31 6.37 9.96
C VAL A 264 7.47 5.36 10.72
N ILE A 265 7.03 4.31 10.03
CA ILE A 265 6.18 3.25 10.57
C ILE A 265 6.99 1.96 10.70
N PRO A 266 7.40 1.56 11.90
CA PRO A 266 7.95 0.24 12.11
C PRO A 266 6.83 -0.79 12.01
N LEU A 267 6.84 -1.59 10.94
CA LEU A 267 5.89 -2.69 10.77
C LEU A 267 6.46 -3.95 11.42
N PRO A 268 5.92 -4.47 12.53
CA PRO A 268 6.34 -5.75 13.06
C PRO A 268 6.00 -6.88 12.08
N SER A 269 6.71 -8.02 12.17
CA SER A 269 6.37 -9.22 11.41
C SER A 269 4.90 -9.60 11.59
N GLY A 270 4.23 -9.97 10.51
CA GLY A 270 2.80 -10.27 10.48
C GLY A 270 1.89 -9.06 10.23
N SER A 271 2.43 -7.84 10.20
CA SER A 271 1.63 -6.63 9.94
C SER A 271 1.31 -6.46 8.46
N THR A 272 0.19 -5.83 8.20
CA THR A 272 -0.25 -5.39 6.87
C THR A 272 -0.60 -3.91 6.94
N ILE A 273 0.03 -3.09 6.12
CA ILE A 273 -0.35 -1.70 5.90
C ILE A 273 -1.15 -1.57 4.60
N VAL A 274 -2.20 -0.79 4.63
CA VAL A 274 -2.99 -0.44 3.43
C VAL A 274 -3.19 1.06 3.41
N ALA A 275 -2.89 1.68 2.28
CA ALA A 275 -3.01 3.12 2.11
C ALA A 275 -3.71 3.51 0.81
N ASN A 276 -4.41 4.63 0.84
CA ASN A 276 -4.99 5.26 -0.33
C ASN A 276 -3.86 5.84 -1.19
N ASN A 277 -3.68 5.28 -2.37
CA ASN A 277 -2.57 5.58 -3.26
C ASN A 277 -2.69 6.92 -4.00
N TYR A 278 -3.77 7.67 -3.79
CA TYR A 278 -3.98 9.00 -4.39
C TYR A 278 -3.45 10.15 -3.54
N PHE A 279 -3.32 9.92 -2.23
CA PHE A 279 -2.90 10.99 -1.30
C PHE A 279 -2.01 10.50 -0.15
N TRP A 280 -1.58 9.25 -0.19
CA TRP A 280 -0.48 8.74 0.61
C TRP A 280 0.67 8.33 -0.29
N LEU A 281 1.84 8.92 -0.05
CA LEU A 281 3.10 8.48 -0.63
C LEU A 281 3.77 7.54 0.37
N HIS A 282 4.55 6.59 -0.15
CA HIS A 282 5.29 5.62 0.65
C HIS A 282 6.69 5.38 0.07
N GLY A 283 7.61 4.96 0.94
CA GLY A 283 8.99 4.66 0.60
C GLY A 283 9.67 3.73 1.61
#